data_ed737e94fc0945e088fd8f99c0bbf1fd
#
_entry.id   ed737e94fc0945e088fd8f99c0bbf1fd
#
_cell.length_a   1.000
_cell.length_b   1.000
_cell.length_c   1.000
_cell.angle_alpha   90.00
_cell.angle_beta   90.00
_cell.angle_gamma   90.00
#
_symmetry.space_group_name_H-M   'P 1'
#
loop_
_entity.id
_entity.type
_entity.pdbx_description
1 polymer ?
#
loop_
_entity_poly.entity_id
_entity_poly.type
_entity_poly.pdbx_seq_one_letter_code
_entity_poly.pdbx_strand_id
1 'polypeptide(L)'
;GWAEFARWLGEHSSLGSANTMRGVQAQRPSIYDLKDRLAAMPVPTLVVVGDEDDHCIQPGVFMKKTIPACGLLILPKTGHTLNLEEPDHFNRFTLEFMHAVEAGRWTPRDPRALPSEIMKTN
;
A
#
# COMPACT_ATOMS: atom_id res chain seq x y z
N GLY A 1 -15.55 -13.96 -4.86
CA GLY A 1 -14.14 -13.66 -4.65
C GLY A 1 -13.39 -14.76 -3.92
N TRP A 2 -13.67 -14.99 -2.61
CA TRP A 2 -12.89 -15.92 -1.78
C TRP A 2 -12.89 -17.36 -2.26
N ALA A 3 -14.06 -17.92 -2.62
CA ALA A 3 -14.14 -19.31 -3.08
C ALA A 3 -13.38 -19.53 -4.40
N GLU A 4 -13.42 -18.56 -5.28
CA GLU A 4 -12.70 -18.58 -6.55
C GLU A 4 -11.19 -18.45 -6.34
N PHE A 5 -10.77 -17.53 -5.46
CA PHE A 5 -9.36 -17.36 -5.08
C PHE A 5 -8.79 -18.64 -4.45
N ALA A 6 -9.53 -19.27 -3.53
CA ALA A 6 -9.12 -20.53 -2.88
C ALA A 6 -8.98 -21.67 -3.91
N ARG A 7 -9.88 -21.74 -4.90
CA ARG A 7 -9.78 -22.70 -6.01
C ARG A 7 -8.49 -22.48 -6.82
N TRP A 8 -8.22 -21.25 -7.24
CA TRP A 8 -7.01 -20.92 -8.01
C TRP A 8 -5.72 -21.20 -7.21
N LEU A 9 -5.74 -20.93 -5.90
CA LEU A 9 -4.59 -21.25 -5.04
C LEU A 9 -4.27 -22.75 -5.04
N GLY A 10 -5.30 -23.60 -5.07
CA GLY A 10 -5.16 -25.07 -5.19
C GLY A 10 -4.61 -25.54 -6.53
N GLU A 11 -4.73 -24.74 -7.58
CA GLU A 11 -4.22 -25.05 -8.92
C GLU A 11 -2.74 -24.69 -9.11
N HIS A 12 -2.11 -24.01 -8.14
CA HIS A 12 -0.70 -23.61 -8.22
C HIS A 12 0.23 -24.84 -8.20
N SER A 13 1.25 -24.78 -9.04
CA SER A 13 2.35 -25.75 -8.99
C SER A 13 3.14 -25.62 -7.69
N SER A 14 3.26 -26.69 -6.91
CA SER A 14 4.06 -26.72 -5.68
C SER A 14 5.52 -26.32 -5.94
N LEU A 15 6.09 -26.79 -7.06
CA LEU A 15 7.44 -26.42 -7.47
C LEU A 15 7.54 -24.93 -7.85
N GLY A 16 6.54 -24.41 -8.58
CA GLY A 16 6.46 -23.00 -8.94
C GLY A 16 6.38 -22.11 -7.71
N SER A 17 5.50 -22.44 -6.76
CA SER A 17 5.38 -21.73 -5.48
C SER A 17 6.68 -21.75 -4.68
N ALA A 18 7.34 -22.90 -4.56
CA ALA A 18 8.61 -23.02 -3.86
C ALA A 18 9.73 -22.21 -4.53
N ASN A 19 9.78 -22.18 -5.87
CA ASN A 19 10.75 -21.37 -6.61
C ASN A 19 10.48 -19.87 -6.45
N THR A 20 9.22 -19.43 -6.45
CA THR A 20 8.83 -18.04 -6.19
C THR A 20 9.26 -17.62 -4.78
N MET A 21 9.01 -18.47 -3.78
CA MET A 21 9.43 -18.17 -2.41
C MET A 21 10.95 -18.03 -2.29
N ARG A 22 11.74 -18.95 -2.88
CA ARG A 22 13.20 -18.91 -2.81
C ARG A 22 13.82 -17.83 -3.68
N GLY A 23 13.33 -17.66 -4.90
CA GLY A 23 13.95 -16.78 -5.90
C GLY A 23 13.48 -15.33 -5.83
N VAL A 24 12.32 -15.05 -5.26
CA VAL A 24 11.75 -13.71 -5.18
C VAL A 24 11.52 -13.28 -3.74
N GLN A 25 10.65 -13.99 -3.01
CA GLN A 25 10.21 -13.52 -1.69
C GLN A 25 11.36 -13.50 -0.66
N ALA A 26 12.21 -14.53 -0.64
CA ALA A 26 13.33 -14.60 0.29
C ALA A 26 14.48 -13.63 -0.06
N GLN A 27 14.53 -13.12 -1.29
CA GLN A 27 15.63 -12.28 -1.77
C GLN A 27 15.26 -10.81 -1.94
N ARG A 28 13.98 -10.47 -1.87
CA ARG A 28 13.55 -9.08 -2.00
C ARG A 28 14.04 -8.24 -0.82
N PRO A 29 14.48 -6.98 -1.06
CA PRO A 29 14.86 -6.09 0.03
C PRO A 29 13.64 -5.77 0.91
N SER A 30 13.90 -5.40 2.16
CA SER A 30 12.86 -4.80 3.01
C SER A 30 12.42 -3.46 2.43
N ILE A 31 11.14 -3.12 2.57
CA ILE A 31 10.65 -1.79 2.17
C ILE A 31 11.37 -0.67 2.93
N TYR A 32 11.84 -0.93 4.14
CA TYR A 32 12.58 0.02 4.96
C TYR A 32 13.98 0.32 4.40
N ASP A 33 14.61 -0.64 3.71
CA ASP A 33 15.91 -0.47 3.06
C ASP A 33 15.83 0.45 1.84
N LEU A 34 14.63 0.69 1.34
CA LEU A 34 14.35 1.54 0.19
C LEU A 34 14.00 2.99 0.56
N LYS A 35 14.19 3.39 1.82
CA LYS A 35 13.77 4.69 2.36
C LYS A 35 14.15 5.87 1.48
N ASP A 36 15.42 5.98 1.10
CA ASP A 36 15.91 7.14 0.34
C ASP A 36 15.34 7.17 -1.09
N ARG A 37 15.17 6.00 -1.69
CA ARG A 37 14.53 5.88 -3.01
C ARG A 37 13.05 6.25 -2.95
N LEU A 38 12.35 5.82 -1.91
CA LEU A 38 10.94 6.16 -1.68
C LEU A 38 10.76 7.65 -1.39
N ALA A 39 11.69 8.26 -0.63
CA ALA A 39 11.67 9.70 -0.34
C ALA A 39 11.89 10.56 -1.59
N ALA A 40 12.64 10.06 -2.57
CA ALA A 40 12.89 10.72 -3.85
C ALA A 40 11.86 10.38 -4.94
N MET A 41 10.86 9.53 -4.64
CA MET A 41 9.91 9.04 -5.63
C MET A 41 8.88 10.11 -6.04
N PRO A 42 8.85 10.53 -7.32
CA PRO A 42 7.94 11.58 -7.78
C PRO A 42 6.54 11.05 -8.13
N VAL A 43 6.34 9.74 -8.07
CA VAL A 43 5.11 9.08 -8.54
C VAL A 43 4.00 9.22 -7.51
N PRO A 44 2.81 9.73 -7.89
CA PRO A 44 1.63 9.70 -7.04
C PRO A 44 1.33 8.27 -6.59
N THR A 45 1.09 8.09 -5.31
CA THR A 45 0.95 6.75 -4.72
C THR A 45 -0.26 6.70 -3.80
N LEU A 46 -1.06 5.65 -3.91
CA LEU A 46 -2.07 5.27 -2.93
C LEU A 46 -1.68 3.92 -2.32
N VAL A 47 -1.48 3.89 -1.02
CA VAL A 47 -1.31 2.66 -0.23
C VAL A 47 -2.64 2.29 0.37
N VAL A 48 -3.07 1.05 0.15
CA VAL A 48 -4.33 0.52 0.70
C VAL A 48 -4.02 -0.71 1.54
N VAL A 49 -4.51 -0.75 2.78
CA VAL A 49 -4.24 -1.82 3.76
C VAL A 49 -5.53 -2.19 4.46
N GLY A 50 -5.73 -3.47 4.76
CA GLY A 50 -6.76 -3.91 5.71
C GLY A 50 -6.26 -3.79 7.15
N ASP A 51 -7.14 -3.42 8.09
CA ASP A 51 -6.75 -3.23 9.50
C ASP A 51 -6.54 -4.57 10.25
N GLU A 52 -7.01 -5.67 9.70
CA GLU A 52 -6.76 -7.04 10.20
C GLU A 52 -5.45 -7.65 9.62
N ASP A 53 -4.74 -6.91 8.74
CA ASP A 53 -3.44 -7.30 8.19
C ASP A 53 -2.30 -6.59 8.93
N ASP A 54 -2.07 -6.98 10.18
CA ASP A 54 -1.08 -6.37 11.07
C ASP A 54 0.31 -6.19 10.45
N HIS A 55 0.73 -7.15 9.61
CA HIS A 55 2.05 -7.11 8.98
C HIS A 55 2.20 -5.99 7.95
N CYS A 56 1.10 -5.50 7.38
CA CYS A 56 1.10 -4.46 6.35
C CYS A 56 0.80 -3.06 6.90
N ILE A 57 0.25 -2.92 8.10
CA ILE A 57 -0.08 -1.62 8.69
C ILE A 57 1.18 -0.75 8.85
N GLN A 58 2.20 -1.25 9.55
CA GLN A 58 3.43 -0.48 9.78
C GLN A 58 4.18 -0.14 8.49
N PRO A 59 4.40 -1.07 7.54
CA PRO A 59 4.92 -0.74 6.21
C PRO A 59 4.08 0.31 5.47
N GLY A 60 2.75 0.22 5.54
CA GLY A 60 1.85 1.21 4.93
C GLY A 60 2.03 2.61 5.51
N VAL A 61 2.10 2.73 6.84
CA VAL A 61 2.38 3.98 7.54
C VAL A 61 3.77 4.51 7.19
N PHE A 62 4.77 3.64 7.11
CA PHE A 62 6.13 4.01 6.70
C PHE A 62 6.14 4.60 5.29
N MET A 63 5.51 3.94 4.31
CA MET A 63 5.40 4.44 2.94
C MET A 63 4.68 5.79 2.90
N LYS A 64 3.55 5.94 3.62
CA LYS A 64 2.83 7.22 3.72
C LYS A 64 3.69 8.36 4.23
N LYS A 65 4.55 8.09 5.20
CA LYS A 65 5.44 9.11 5.80
C LYS A 65 6.65 9.43 4.92
N THR A 66 7.07 8.48 4.08
CA THR A 66 8.32 8.56 3.31
C THR A 66 8.09 9.09 1.90
N ILE A 67 7.07 8.60 1.19
CA ILE A 67 6.78 9.00 -0.19
C ILE A 67 6.09 10.37 -0.20
N PRO A 68 6.60 11.37 -0.97
CA PRO A 68 6.07 12.73 -0.94
C PRO A 68 4.58 12.84 -1.29
N ALA A 69 4.16 12.25 -2.40
CA ALA A 69 2.77 12.29 -2.89
C ALA A 69 2.03 10.98 -2.58
N CYS A 70 2.01 10.57 -1.30
CA CYS A 70 1.38 9.33 -0.87
C CYS A 70 0.10 9.57 -0.07
N GLY A 71 -0.98 8.86 -0.45
CA GLY A 71 -2.17 8.63 0.35
C GLY A 71 -2.10 7.30 1.09
N LEU A 72 -2.77 7.18 2.24
CA LEU A 72 -2.95 5.93 2.96
C LEU A 72 -4.44 5.75 3.25
N LEU A 73 -4.97 4.62 2.83
CA LEU A 73 -6.31 4.15 3.16
C LEU A 73 -6.18 2.86 3.98
N ILE A 74 -6.84 2.82 5.12
CA ILE A 74 -6.97 1.61 5.93
C ILE A 74 -8.45 1.22 5.95
N LEU A 75 -8.77 0.04 5.43
CA LEU A 75 -10.13 -0.48 5.42
C LEU A 75 -10.41 -1.26 6.72
N PRO A 76 -11.48 -0.93 7.44
CA PRO A 76 -11.82 -1.60 8.69
C PRO A 76 -12.32 -3.01 8.45
N LYS A 77 -11.99 -3.93 9.38
CA LYS A 77 -12.43 -5.33 9.36
C LYS A 77 -12.08 -6.10 8.09
N THR A 78 -10.93 -5.75 7.47
CA THR A 78 -10.48 -6.29 6.20
C THR A 78 -9.09 -6.87 6.35
N GLY A 79 -8.84 -8.04 5.76
CA GLY A 79 -7.55 -8.73 5.78
C GLY A 79 -6.65 -8.35 4.61
N HIS A 80 -5.79 -9.29 4.22
CA HIS A 80 -4.75 -9.07 3.21
C HIS A 80 -5.29 -8.94 1.79
N THR A 81 -6.37 -9.63 1.47
CA THR A 81 -6.97 -9.67 0.12
C THR A 81 -8.12 -8.68 -0.02
N LEU A 82 -7.91 -7.47 0.44
CA LEU A 82 -8.91 -6.41 0.53
C LEU A 82 -9.68 -6.12 -0.78
N ASN A 83 -9.05 -6.33 -1.92
CA ASN A 83 -9.70 -6.21 -3.23
C ASN A 83 -10.73 -7.32 -3.51
N LEU A 84 -10.65 -8.45 -2.81
CA LEU A 84 -11.61 -9.55 -2.88
C LEU A 84 -12.60 -9.52 -1.72
N GLU A 85 -12.20 -9.00 -0.57
CA GLU A 85 -13.01 -8.90 0.64
C GLU A 85 -13.96 -7.71 0.55
N GLU A 86 -13.45 -6.56 0.11
CA GLU A 86 -14.17 -5.28 0.01
C GLU A 86 -14.04 -4.66 -1.40
N PRO A 87 -14.48 -5.35 -2.47
CA PRO A 87 -14.24 -4.93 -3.85
C PRO A 87 -14.84 -3.55 -4.18
N ASP A 88 -16.00 -3.22 -3.63
CA ASP A 88 -16.68 -1.95 -3.91
C ASP A 88 -15.88 -0.78 -3.32
N HIS A 89 -15.43 -0.90 -2.07
CA HIS A 89 -14.58 0.09 -1.42
C HIS A 89 -13.23 0.22 -2.14
N PHE A 90 -12.58 -0.91 -2.44
CA PHE A 90 -11.30 -0.92 -3.14
C PHE A 90 -11.41 -0.22 -4.50
N ASN A 91 -12.38 -0.60 -5.31
CA ASN A 91 -12.58 -0.04 -6.65
C ASN A 91 -12.90 1.46 -6.58
N ARG A 92 -13.79 1.85 -5.69
CA ARG A 92 -14.17 3.24 -5.50
C ARG A 92 -12.96 4.12 -5.18
N PHE A 93 -12.20 3.80 -4.15
CA PHE A 93 -11.06 4.61 -3.73
C PHE A 93 -9.92 4.59 -4.76
N THR A 94 -9.73 3.47 -5.46
CA THR A 94 -8.74 3.38 -6.54
C THR A 94 -9.12 4.30 -7.71
N LEU A 95 -10.38 4.32 -8.12
CA LEU A 95 -10.87 5.19 -9.18
C LEU A 95 -10.81 6.66 -8.77
N GLU A 96 -11.21 6.99 -7.54
CA GLU A 96 -11.11 8.36 -7.00
C GLU A 96 -9.65 8.85 -6.99
N PHE A 97 -8.70 7.97 -6.62
CA PHE A 97 -7.26 8.26 -6.69
C PHE A 97 -6.81 8.53 -8.12
N MET A 98 -7.14 7.64 -9.07
CA MET A 98 -6.76 7.80 -10.48
C MET A 98 -7.30 9.13 -11.05
N HIS A 99 -8.57 9.43 -10.83
CA HIS A 99 -9.17 10.70 -11.25
C HIS A 99 -8.51 11.92 -10.61
N ALA A 100 -8.12 11.82 -9.34
CA ALA A 100 -7.43 12.91 -8.65
C ALA A 100 -6.03 13.15 -9.24
N VAL A 101 -5.30 12.07 -9.59
CA VAL A 101 -4.00 12.15 -10.26
C VAL A 101 -4.14 12.78 -11.65
N GLU A 102 -5.06 12.29 -12.48
CA GLU A 102 -5.31 12.81 -13.83
C GLU A 102 -5.72 14.27 -13.83
N ALA A 103 -6.48 14.70 -12.83
CA ALA A 103 -6.87 16.10 -12.63
C ALA A 103 -5.78 16.98 -11.98
N GLY A 104 -4.58 16.46 -11.75
CA GLY A 104 -3.48 17.19 -11.10
C GLY A 104 -3.72 17.57 -9.64
N ARG A 105 -4.69 16.93 -8.97
CA ARG A 105 -5.06 17.23 -7.58
C ARG A 105 -4.36 16.37 -6.53
N TRP A 106 -3.61 15.36 -6.94
CA TRP A 106 -2.83 14.52 -6.04
C TRP A 106 -1.41 15.06 -5.86
N THR A 107 -1.28 16.04 -4.99
CA THR A 107 -0.02 16.76 -4.76
C THR A 107 0.79 16.18 -3.60
N PRO A 108 2.07 16.52 -3.46
CA PRO A 108 2.86 16.20 -2.27
C PRO A 108 2.19 16.71 -1.00
N ARG A 109 2.50 16.04 0.11
CA ARG A 109 1.97 16.40 1.44
C ARG A 109 2.32 17.86 1.78
N ASP A 110 1.34 18.59 2.29
CA ASP A 110 1.54 19.95 2.78
C ASP A 110 2.59 19.95 3.92
N PRO A 111 3.70 20.70 3.78
CA PRO A 111 4.72 20.78 4.82
C PRO A 111 4.16 21.20 6.19
N ARG A 112 3.10 22.00 6.23
CA ARG A 112 2.45 22.46 7.47
C ARG A 112 1.80 21.31 8.24
N ALA A 113 1.49 20.20 7.58
CA ALA A 113 0.95 18.99 8.21
C ALA A 113 2.04 18.08 8.81
N LEU A 114 3.31 18.47 8.79
CA LEU A 114 4.39 17.73 9.43
C LEU A 114 4.41 17.99 10.93
N PRO A 115 4.70 16.98 11.78
CA PRO A 115 4.77 17.15 13.22
C PRO A 115 5.72 18.25 13.66
N SER A 116 6.86 18.41 12.97
CA SER A 116 7.85 19.47 13.21
C SER A 116 7.30 20.89 13.03
N GLU A 117 6.24 21.06 12.24
CA GLU A 117 5.60 22.35 12.02
C GLU A 117 4.41 22.57 12.96
N ILE A 118 3.64 21.51 13.24
CA ILE A 118 2.48 21.57 14.14
C ILE A 118 2.91 21.79 15.61
N MET A 119 4.07 21.25 16.00
CA MET A 119 4.59 21.32 17.38
C MET A 119 5.51 22.52 17.63
N LYS A 120 5.67 23.42 16.67
CA LYS A 120 6.34 24.72 16.91
C LYS A 120 5.44 25.55 17.82
N THR A 121 5.66 25.43 19.13
CA THR A 121 5.21 26.46 20.10
C THR A 121 6.09 27.68 19.91
N ASN A 122 5.49 28.81 19.58
CA ASN A 122 6.13 30.12 19.61
C ASN A 122 6.58 30.46 21.03
#